data_646aa99b0ca1c22e654b357d6610af07
#
_entry.id   646aa99b0ca1c22e654b357d6610af07
#
_cell.length_a   1.000
_cell.length_b   1.000
_cell.length_c   1.000
_cell.angle_alpha   90.00
_cell.angle_beta   90.00
_cell.angle_gamma   90.00
#
_symmetry.space_group_name_H-M   'P 1'
#
loop_
_entity.id
_entity.type
_entity.pdbx_description
1 polymer ?
#
loop_
_entity_poly.entity_id
_entity_poly.type
_entity_poly.pdbx_seq_one_letter_code
_entity_poly.pdbx_strand_id
1 'polypeptide(L)'
;FVYAHKLYGKPIDTASVETYASLCAPQQYAEAANDPFALEELRTTYRKELEQAVAKADFNKVFRIKCLSELQMYDINQQRFPLSGLTCVNVETKQNRELSQQGYCLWGTCAFHFTNAPSFATLPCDKSIAQGIYTMRKMTSATLPPTATLYVYVRILQQPVSLPDKRTMVMRSETSFDYEWSTLRKAYDQKALNLEIVQTDGYYNAFPHNTQEVTYNYLGTQTMPKK
;
A
#
# COMPACT_ATOMS: atom_id res chain seq x y z
N PHE A 1 -9.98 -7.42 -1.53
CA PHE A 1 -10.92 -8.43 -1.07
C PHE A 1 -11.47 -9.25 -2.25
N VAL A 2 -12.24 -8.64 -3.19
CA VAL A 2 -12.84 -9.28 -4.37
C VAL A 2 -11.82 -10.09 -5.19
N TYR A 3 -10.66 -9.49 -5.48
CA TYR A 3 -9.58 -10.16 -6.24
C TYR A 3 -8.97 -11.34 -5.50
N ALA A 4 -8.89 -11.28 -4.17
CA ALA A 4 -8.43 -12.43 -3.39
C ALA A 4 -9.42 -13.60 -3.45
N HIS A 5 -10.74 -13.32 -3.38
CA HIS A 5 -11.76 -14.36 -3.60
C HIS A 5 -11.63 -15.02 -4.98
N LYS A 6 -11.46 -14.21 -6.03
CA LYS A 6 -11.29 -14.74 -7.41
C LYS A 6 -10.00 -15.54 -7.56
N LEU A 7 -8.89 -15.02 -7.03
CA LEU A 7 -7.56 -15.65 -7.17
C LEU A 7 -7.47 -16.98 -6.44
N TYR A 8 -8.01 -17.06 -5.23
CA TYR A 8 -7.88 -18.24 -4.37
C TYR A 8 -9.11 -19.17 -4.43
N GLY A 9 -10.11 -18.85 -5.23
CA GLY A 9 -11.35 -19.63 -5.31
C GLY A 9 -12.07 -19.75 -3.96
N LYS A 10 -11.96 -18.72 -3.11
CA LYS A 10 -12.56 -18.76 -1.77
C LYS A 10 -14.08 -18.76 -1.86
N PRO A 11 -14.77 -19.62 -1.07
CA PRO A 11 -16.23 -19.62 -1.04
C PRO A 11 -16.74 -18.27 -0.47
N ILE A 12 -17.89 -17.85 -1.00
CA ILE A 12 -18.59 -16.66 -0.49
C ILE A 12 -19.52 -17.10 0.65
N ASP A 13 -18.93 -17.19 1.85
CA ASP A 13 -19.65 -17.49 3.09
C ASP A 13 -20.23 -16.22 3.74
N THR A 14 -20.98 -16.39 4.83
CA THR A 14 -21.61 -15.28 5.56
C THR A 14 -20.57 -14.26 6.05
N ALA A 15 -19.43 -14.70 6.57
CA ALA A 15 -18.38 -13.82 7.06
C ALA A 15 -17.75 -12.99 5.92
N SER A 16 -17.61 -13.57 4.74
CA SER A 16 -17.15 -12.87 3.55
C SER A 16 -18.13 -11.80 3.09
N VAL A 17 -19.43 -12.11 3.12
CA VAL A 17 -20.51 -11.18 2.78
C VAL A 17 -20.55 -10.00 3.75
N GLU A 18 -20.50 -10.26 5.05
CA GLU A 18 -20.47 -9.21 6.08
C GLU A 18 -19.23 -8.31 5.98
N THR A 19 -18.06 -8.93 5.74
CA THR A 19 -16.84 -8.16 5.49
C THR A 19 -16.99 -7.27 4.25
N TYR A 20 -17.58 -7.77 3.17
CA TYR A 20 -17.81 -7.00 1.97
C TYR A 20 -18.79 -5.85 2.20
N ALA A 21 -19.92 -6.13 2.89
CA ALA A 21 -20.91 -5.12 3.25
C ALA A 21 -20.30 -4.02 4.13
N SER A 22 -19.51 -4.38 5.13
CA SER A 22 -18.83 -3.40 6.00
C SER A 22 -17.84 -2.51 5.27
N LEU A 23 -17.23 -2.99 4.18
CA LEU A 23 -16.32 -2.20 3.34
C LEU A 23 -17.07 -1.29 2.35
N CYS A 24 -18.18 -1.76 1.79
CA CYS A 24 -18.95 -1.02 0.76
C CYS A 24 -19.94 -0.03 1.37
N ALA A 25 -20.56 -0.38 2.49
CA ALA A 25 -21.60 0.41 3.15
C ALA A 25 -21.45 0.35 4.68
N PRO A 26 -20.36 0.92 5.25
CA PRO A 26 -20.05 0.80 6.67
C PRO A 26 -21.17 1.32 7.59
N GLN A 27 -21.84 2.38 7.19
CA GLN A 27 -22.93 2.94 7.98
C GLN A 27 -24.17 2.01 7.99
N GLN A 28 -24.61 1.53 6.83
CA GLN A 28 -25.74 0.60 6.73
C GLN A 28 -25.45 -0.70 7.47
N TYR A 29 -24.21 -1.21 7.38
CA TYR A 29 -23.81 -2.40 8.12
C TYR A 29 -23.88 -2.18 9.64
N ALA A 30 -23.39 -1.03 10.13
CA ALA A 30 -23.43 -0.69 11.55
C ALA A 30 -24.89 -0.55 12.07
N GLU A 31 -25.78 0.05 11.29
CA GLU A 31 -27.20 0.18 11.61
C GLU A 31 -27.92 -1.18 11.66
N ALA A 32 -27.61 -2.08 10.70
CA ALA A 32 -28.21 -3.40 10.64
C ALA A 32 -27.63 -4.39 11.67
N ALA A 33 -26.44 -4.15 12.22
CA ALA A 33 -25.71 -5.12 13.06
C ALA A 33 -26.51 -5.57 14.31
N ASN A 34 -27.42 -4.75 14.82
CA ASN A 34 -28.22 -5.05 15.99
C ASN A 34 -29.68 -5.50 15.66
N ASP A 35 -30.03 -5.57 14.39
CA ASP A 35 -31.35 -6.05 13.92
C ASP A 35 -31.14 -7.30 13.02
N PRO A 36 -31.53 -8.50 13.51
CA PRO A 36 -31.28 -9.73 12.75
C PRO A 36 -32.05 -9.78 11.42
N PHE A 37 -33.16 -9.09 11.29
CA PHE A 37 -33.94 -9.05 10.03
C PHE A 37 -33.27 -8.11 9.02
N ALA A 38 -32.88 -6.93 9.44
CA ALA A 38 -32.16 -5.98 8.62
C ALA A 38 -30.77 -6.55 8.18
N LEU A 39 -30.10 -7.26 9.08
CA LEU A 39 -28.82 -7.91 8.78
C LEU A 39 -28.97 -9.02 7.73
N GLU A 40 -30.04 -9.81 7.78
CA GLU A 40 -30.27 -10.89 6.79
C GLU A 40 -30.65 -10.35 5.41
N GLU A 41 -31.42 -9.26 5.35
CA GLU A 41 -31.70 -8.56 4.09
C GLU A 41 -30.42 -7.98 3.47
N LEU A 42 -29.60 -7.35 4.31
CA LEU A 42 -28.29 -6.81 3.91
C LEU A 42 -27.37 -7.92 3.39
N ARG A 43 -27.29 -9.07 4.08
CA ARG A 43 -26.52 -10.24 3.64
C ARG A 43 -26.97 -10.75 2.28
N THR A 44 -28.30 -10.81 2.06
CA THR A 44 -28.86 -11.26 0.79
C THR A 44 -28.44 -10.32 -0.36
N THR A 45 -28.52 -9.03 -0.14
CA THR A 45 -28.15 -8.00 -1.11
C THR A 45 -26.65 -8.07 -1.45
N TYR A 46 -25.80 -7.99 -0.41
CA TYR A 46 -24.34 -7.95 -0.61
C TYR A 46 -23.73 -9.28 -1.04
N ARG A 47 -24.41 -10.41 -0.82
CA ARG A 47 -24.01 -11.69 -1.42
C ARG A 47 -24.06 -11.63 -2.94
N LYS A 48 -25.16 -11.17 -3.52
CA LYS A 48 -25.32 -11.02 -4.97
C LYS A 48 -24.32 -10.04 -5.56
N GLU A 49 -24.10 -8.92 -4.88
CA GLU A 49 -23.11 -7.92 -5.30
C GLU A 49 -21.69 -8.46 -5.28
N LEU A 50 -21.30 -9.19 -4.22
CA LEU A 50 -20.00 -9.79 -4.10
C LEU A 50 -19.76 -10.85 -5.18
N GLU A 51 -20.75 -11.72 -5.42
CA GLU A 51 -20.69 -12.73 -6.49
C GLU A 51 -20.48 -12.09 -7.86
N GLN A 52 -21.22 -11.02 -8.15
CA GLN A 52 -21.07 -10.27 -9.39
C GLN A 52 -19.72 -9.58 -9.50
N ALA A 53 -19.25 -8.97 -8.40
CA ALA A 53 -17.94 -8.29 -8.35
C ALA A 53 -16.80 -9.29 -8.58
N VAL A 54 -16.86 -10.47 -7.96
CA VAL A 54 -15.87 -11.55 -8.15
C VAL A 54 -15.87 -12.04 -9.61
N ALA A 55 -17.07 -12.25 -10.18
CA ALA A 55 -17.19 -12.68 -11.59
C ALA A 55 -16.57 -11.65 -12.55
N LYS A 56 -16.85 -10.36 -12.34
CA LYS A 56 -16.41 -9.24 -13.18
C LYS A 56 -14.99 -8.76 -12.91
N ALA A 57 -14.31 -9.27 -11.86
CA ALA A 57 -12.96 -8.82 -11.53
C ALA A 57 -11.99 -9.06 -12.70
N ASP A 58 -11.35 -8.00 -13.16
CA ASP A 58 -10.41 -8.00 -14.29
C ASP A 58 -8.98 -7.74 -13.79
N PHE A 59 -8.11 -8.74 -13.91
CA PHE A 59 -6.72 -8.65 -13.51
C PHE A 59 -5.85 -7.74 -14.41
N ASN A 60 -6.35 -7.34 -15.59
CA ASN A 60 -5.67 -6.38 -16.45
C ASN A 60 -5.86 -4.94 -16.00
N LYS A 61 -6.80 -4.70 -15.08
CA LYS A 61 -7.09 -3.37 -14.55
C LYS A 61 -5.89 -2.85 -13.75
N VAL A 62 -5.54 -1.58 -13.99
CA VAL A 62 -4.53 -0.86 -13.21
C VAL A 62 -5.22 -0.13 -12.06
N PHE A 63 -4.67 -0.26 -10.87
CA PHE A 63 -5.12 0.40 -9.65
C PHE A 63 -4.10 1.43 -9.20
N ARG A 64 -4.56 2.51 -8.60
CA ARG A 64 -3.71 3.51 -7.96
C ARG A 64 -3.76 3.34 -6.45
N ILE A 65 -2.59 3.16 -5.84
CA ILE A 65 -2.41 3.04 -4.39
C ILE A 65 -1.59 4.25 -3.92
N LYS A 66 -1.98 4.84 -2.80
CA LYS A 66 -1.21 5.90 -2.15
C LYS A 66 -0.24 5.24 -1.16
N CYS A 67 1.04 5.50 -1.34
CA CYS A 67 2.11 5.05 -0.46
C CYS A 67 2.91 6.26 0.08
N LEU A 68 3.70 6.03 1.11
CA LEU A 68 4.70 6.97 1.61
C LEU A 68 6.09 6.35 1.48
N SER A 69 7.09 7.18 1.27
CA SER A 69 8.49 6.79 1.34
C SER A 69 9.34 7.92 1.86
N GLU A 70 10.34 7.61 2.68
CA GLU A 70 11.39 8.58 3.01
C GLU A 70 12.31 8.73 1.79
N LEU A 71 12.62 9.98 1.47
CA LEU A 71 13.63 10.31 0.47
C LEU A 71 15.02 10.23 1.12
N GLN A 72 15.89 9.41 0.56
CA GLN A 72 17.29 9.34 0.97
C GLN A 72 18.09 10.52 0.39
N MET A 73 19.40 10.53 0.56
CA MET A 73 20.25 11.59 -0.01
C MET A 73 20.12 11.61 -1.53
N TYR A 74 19.90 12.79 -2.10
CA TYR A 74 19.76 12.99 -3.54
C TYR A 74 21.02 12.64 -4.31
N ASP A 75 20.91 11.78 -5.30
CA ASP A 75 21.99 11.45 -6.21
C ASP A 75 22.07 12.50 -7.33
N ILE A 76 23.06 13.38 -7.24
CA ILE A 76 23.25 14.50 -8.18
C ILE A 76 23.59 13.98 -9.59
N ASN A 77 24.31 12.86 -9.68
CA ASN A 77 24.75 12.33 -10.97
C ASN A 77 23.60 11.66 -11.72
N GLN A 78 22.74 10.98 -11.00
CA GLN A 78 21.62 10.25 -11.57
C GLN A 78 20.31 11.05 -11.51
N GLN A 79 20.31 12.24 -10.95
CA GLN A 79 19.17 13.13 -10.79
C GLN A 79 17.94 12.42 -10.21
N ARG A 80 18.13 11.78 -9.05
CA ARG A 80 17.06 11.00 -8.39
C ARG A 80 17.22 10.93 -6.89
N PHE A 81 16.12 10.68 -6.19
CA PHE A 81 16.13 10.30 -4.79
C PHE A 81 16.03 8.78 -4.67
N PRO A 82 16.95 8.10 -3.96
CA PRO A 82 16.70 6.76 -3.47
C PRO A 82 15.55 6.77 -2.45
N LEU A 83 14.70 5.74 -2.46
CA LEU A 83 13.57 5.57 -1.57
C LEU A 83 13.91 4.57 -0.47
N SER A 84 13.41 4.80 0.76
CA SER A 84 13.62 3.84 1.86
C SER A 84 12.72 2.60 1.79
N GLY A 85 11.75 2.59 0.88
CA GLY A 85 10.76 1.55 0.68
C GLY A 85 9.36 2.13 0.48
N LEU A 86 8.41 1.28 0.10
CA LEU A 86 7.02 1.66 -0.13
C LEU A 86 6.18 1.31 1.10
N THR A 87 5.76 2.32 1.86
CA THR A 87 4.84 2.13 2.99
C THR A 87 3.44 2.52 2.57
N CYS A 88 2.52 1.56 2.51
CA CYS A 88 1.12 1.86 2.21
C CYS A 88 0.47 2.64 3.35
N VAL A 89 -0.22 3.72 3.00
CA VAL A 89 -0.85 4.61 3.99
C VAL A 89 -2.07 3.90 4.55
N ASN A 90 -1.97 3.34 5.71
CA ASN A 90 -2.98 2.96 6.72
C ASN A 90 -2.43 1.95 7.73
N VAL A 91 -1.15 1.61 7.67
CA VAL A 91 -0.49 0.84 8.71
C VAL A 91 0.69 1.64 9.22
N GLU A 92 0.45 2.49 10.20
CA GLU A 92 1.49 3.11 11.00
C GLU A 92 2.16 2.05 11.87
N THR A 93 3.03 1.27 11.30
CA THR A 93 4.02 0.55 12.09
C THR A 93 5.38 0.97 11.59
N LYS A 94 6.06 1.77 12.40
CA LYS A 94 7.49 2.13 12.25
C LYS A 94 8.39 0.88 12.12
N GLN A 95 7.83 -0.29 12.26
CA GLN A 95 8.47 -1.58 12.44
C GLN A 95 8.58 -2.40 11.15
N ASN A 96 7.76 -2.12 10.12
CA ASN A 96 7.76 -2.87 8.86
C ASN A 96 8.78 -2.37 7.81
N ARG A 97 9.83 -1.63 8.22
CA ARG A 97 10.78 -1.05 7.28
C ARG A 97 11.49 -2.10 6.43
N GLU A 98 11.86 -3.20 7.04
CA GLU A 98 12.59 -4.28 6.38
C GLU A 98 11.69 -5.07 5.42
N LEU A 99 10.44 -5.32 5.82
CA LEU A 99 9.42 -5.93 4.96
C LEU A 99 9.07 -5.03 3.78
N SER A 100 8.93 -3.73 4.01
CA SER A 100 8.61 -2.77 2.94
C SER A 100 9.75 -2.62 1.93
N GLN A 101 11.01 -2.73 2.36
CA GLN A 101 12.17 -2.74 1.46
C GLN A 101 12.17 -3.96 0.54
N GLN A 102 11.60 -5.08 0.98
CA GLN A 102 11.39 -6.28 0.18
C GLN A 102 10.08 -6.26 -0.61
N GLY A 103 9.32 -5.16 -0.55
CA GLY A 103 8.06 -4.99 -1.28
C GLY A 103 6.82 -5.54 -0.58
N TYR A 104 6.94 -6.01 0.67
CA TYR A 104 5.77 -6.49 1.43
C TYR A 104 5.09 -5.33 2.15
N CYS A 105 3.78 -5.27 2.06
CA CYS A 105 2.96 -4.22 2.64
C CYS A 105 1.69 -4.78 3.24
N LEU A 106 1.34 -4.30 4.43
CA LEU A 106 0.05 -4.55 5.07
C LEU A 106 -0.86 -3.34 4.87
N TRP A 107 -2.09 -3.58 4.45
CA TRP A 107 -3.12 -2.55 4.36
C TRP A 107 -4.39 -3.03 5.06
N GLY A 108 -4.58 -2.62 6.30
CA GLY A 108 -5.63 -3.14 7.14
C GLY A 108 -5.49 -4.66 7.32
N THR A 109 -6.49 -5.42 6.89
CA THR A 109 -6.49 -6.90 6.93
C THR A 109 -5.96 -7.54 5.64
N CYS A 110 -5.49 -6.75 4.67
CA CYS A 110 -4.94 -7.25 3.41
C CYS A 110 -3.42 -7.14 3.41
N ALA A 111 -2.75 -8.07 2.76
CA ALA A 111 -1.33 -8.02 2.52
C ALA A 111 -1.04 -7.90 1.03
N PHE A 112 -0.03 -7.12 0.68
CA PHE A 112 0.43 -6.95 -0.69
C PHE A 112 1.91 -7.28 -0.78
N HIS A 113 2.30 -7.85 -1.91
CA HIS A 113 3.69 -8.01 -2.27
C HIS A 113 3.92 -7.36 -3.64
N PHE A 114 4.75 -6.32 -3.66
CA PHE A 114 5.18 -5.67 -4.89
C PHE A 114 6.34 -6.45 -5.50
N THR A 115 6.06 -7.31 -6.47
CA THR A 115 7.04 -8.26 -7.04
C THR A 115 8.25 -7.61 -7.68
N ASN A 116 8.12 -6.35 -8.10
CA ASN A 116 9.15 -5.56 -8.76
C ASN A 116 9.53 -4.28 -7.99
N ALA A 117 9.27 -4.23 -6.68
CA ALA A 117 9.61 -3.06 -5.84
C ALA A 117 11.06 -2.56 -6.02
N PRO A 118 12.10 -3.42 -6.15
CA PRO A 118 13.46 -2.96 -6.37
C PRO A 118 13.65 -2.10 -7.63
N SER A 119 12.87 -2.33 -8.69
CA SER A 119 12.90 -1.50 -9.90
C SER A 119 12.34 -0.10 -9.70
N PHE A 120 11.64 0.13 -8.59
CA PHE A 120 11.04 1.41 -8.20
C PHE A 120 11.63 1.96 -6.90
N ALA A 121 12.85 1.53 -6.55
CA ALA A 121 13.57 1.98 -5.36
C ALA A 121 14.15 3.39 -5.48
N THR A 122 13.92 4.08 -6.59
CA THR A 122 14.36 5.46 -6.81
C THR A 122 13.24 6.28 -7.42
N LEU A 123 13.29 7.60 -7.25
CA LEU A 123 12.35 8.55 -7.85
C LEU A 123 13.14 9.60 -8.62
N PRO A 124 12.99 9.72 -9.94
CA PRO A 124 13.56 10.81 -10.72
C PRO A 124 13.11 12.16 -10.18
N CYS A 125 14.02 13.12 -10.14
CA CYS A 125 13.71 14.48 -9.67
C CYS A 125 14.71 15.46 -10.23
N ASP A 126 14.24 16.57 -10.78
CA ASP A 126 15.10 17.62 -11.28
C ASP A 126 15.96 18.22 -10.15
N LYS A 127 17.20 18.57 -10.48
CA LYS A 127 18.17 19.14 -9.55
C LYS A 127 17.66 20.41 -8.87
N SER A 128 16.95 21.26 -9.61
CA SER A 128 16.37 22.51 -9.08
C SER A 128 15.30 22.23 -8.01
N ILE A 129 14.44 21.24 -8.25
CA ILE A 129 13.42 20.81 -7.28
C ILE A 129 14.08 20.22 -6.04
N ALA A 130 15.06 19.34 -6.22
CA ALA A 130 15.81 18.77 -5.11
C ALA A 130 16.51 19.85 -4.26
N GLN A 131 17.16 20.84 -4.89
CA GLN A 131 17.76 21.99 -4.19
C GLN A 131 16.72 22.78 -3.39
N GLY A 132 15.53 22.99 -3.95
CA GLY A 132 14.40 23.64 -3.27
C GLY A 132 14.01 22.91 -1.98
N ILE A 133 13.92 21.57 -2.03
CA ILE A 133 13.62 20.74 -0.85
C ILE A 133 14.68 20.94 0.23
N TYR A 134 15.97 20.86 -0.10
CA TYR A 134 17.04 21.06 0.87
C TYR A 134 17.06 22.48 1.45
N THR A 135 16.77 23.49 0.64
CA THR A 135 16.68 24.88 1.08
C THR A 135 15.54 25.07 2.08
N MET A 136 14.33 24.59 1.75
CA MET A 136 13.18 24.63 2.66
C MET A 136 13.49 23.92 3.98
N ARG A 137 14.12 22.76 3.95
CA ARG A 137 14.47 22.00 5.15
C ARG A 137 15.45 22.74 6.05
N LYS A 138 16.44 23.43 5.48
CA LYS A 138 17.34 24.30 6.25
C LYS A 138 16.57 25.43 6.93
N MET A 139 15.65 26.07 6.22
CA MET A 139 14.84 27.18 6.77
C MET A 139 13.91 26.72 7.89
N THR A 140 13.43 25.48 7.85
CA THR A 140 12.52 24.92 8.86
C THR A 140 13.23 24.15 9.97
N SER A 141 14.56 24.06 9.94
CA SER A 141 15.37 23.27 10.89
C SER A 141 14.88 21.80 11.00
N ALA A 142 14.38 21.24 9.92
CA ALA A 142 13.80 19.89 9.90
C ALA A 142 14.89 18.82 10.07
N THR A 143 14.79 18.01 11.13
CA THR A 143 15.75 16.95 11.46
C THR A 143 15.38 15.59 10.87
N LEU A 144 14.06 15.33 10.64
CA LEU A 144 13.58 14.08 10.07
C LEU A 144 13.86 14.01 8.56
N PRO A 145 14.06 12.82 7.99
CA PRO A 145 14.19 12.67 6.54
C PRO A 145 12.97 13.24 5.79
N PRO A 146 13.15 13.81 4.60
CA PRO A 146 12.02 14.25 3.79
C PRO A 146 11.19 13.05 3.36
N THR A 147 9.86 13.19 3.40
CA THR A 147 8.92 12.15 3.02
C THR A 147 8.19 12.55 1.74
N ALA A 148 8.09 11.62 0.80
CA ALA A 148 7.28 11.76 -0.39
C ALA A 148 5.98 10.96 -0.28
N THR A 149 4.90 11.53 -0.80
CA THR A 149 3.70 10.78 -1.17
C THR A 149 3.93 10.20 -2.56
N LEU A 150 3.73 8.89 -2.67
CA LEU A 150 3.87 8.16 -3.93
C LEU A 150 2.49 7.64 -4.36
N TYR A 151 2.07 7.96 -5.57
CA TYR A 151 0.94 7.31 -6.21
C TYR A 151 1.48 6.17 -7.07
N VAL A 152 1.28 4.96 -6.59
CA VAL A 152 1.81 3.73 -7.20
C VAL A 152 0.69 3.11 -8.02
N TYR A 153 0.91 2.95 -9.31
CA TYR A 153 -0.01 2.30 -10.24
C TYR A 153 0.38 0.84 -10.37
N VAL A 154 -0.54 -0.06 -10.08
CA VAL A 154 -0.28 -1.49 -9.96
C VAL A 154 -1.26 -2.34 -10.74
N ARG A 155 -0.81 -3.51 -11.21
CA ARG A 155 -1.65 -4.62 -11.64
C ARG A 155 -1.64 -5.71 -10.59
N ILE A 156 -2.76 -6.40 -10.45
CA ILE A 156 -2.85 -7.59 -9.61
C ILE A 156 -2.43 -8.79 -10.44
N LEU A 157 -1.43 -9.52 -9.99
CA LEU A 157 -0.95 -10.72 -10.68
C LEU A 157 -1.79 -11.96 -10.29
N GLN A 158 -2.04 -12.81 -11.26
CA GLN A 158 -2.75 -14.09 -11.06
C GLN A 158 -1.81 -15.19 -10.56
N GLN A 159 -1.01 -14.89 -9.54
CA GLN A 159 -0.03 -15.79 -8.99
C GLN A 159 -0.16 -15.82 -7.47
N PRO A 160 -0.03 -17.00 -6.84
CA PRO A 160 0.01 -17.12 -5.39
C PRO A 160 1.15 -16.27 -4.81
N VAL A 161 0.91 -15.71 -3.63
CA VAL A 161 1.95 -15.00 -2.90
C VAL A 161 2.81 -16.00 -2.14
N SER A 162 4.13 -15.81 -2.27
CA SER A 162 5.11 -16.53 -1.44
C SER A 162 5.69 -15.56 -0.42
N LEU A 163 5.61 -15.90 0.86
CA LEU A 163 6.30 -15.14 1.89
C LEU A 163 7.81 -15.45 1.85
N PRO A 164 8.66 -14.46 2.16
CA PRO A 164 10.08 -14.70 2.29
C PRO A 164 10.36 -15.64 3.47
N ASP A 165 11.52 -16.31 3.43
CA ASP A 165 11.96 -17.10 4.58
C ASP A 165 12.28 -16.14 5.73
N LYS A 166 11.68 -16.40 6.91
CA LYS A 166 11.92 -15.65 8.15
C LYS A 166 13.42 -15.53 8.46
N ARG A 167 14.22 -16.55 8.12
CA ARG A 167 15.67 -16.60 8.40
C ARG A 167 16.49 -15.64 7.54
N THR A 168 15.95 -15.21 6.41
CA THR A 168 16.65 -14.29 5.48
C THR A 168 16.46 -12.82 5.86
N MET A 169 15.63 -12.53 6.86
CA MET A 169 15.35 -11.18 7.31
C MET A 169 16.27 -10.75 8.45
N VAL A 170 16.83 -9.56 8.34
CA VAL A 170 17.64 -8.97 9.43
C VAL A 170 16.72 -8.50 10.54
N MET A 171 16.87 -9.07 11.73
CA MET A 171 16.02 -8.79 12.89
C MET A 171 16.71 -7.77 13.82
N ARG A 172 16.00 -6.68 14.15
CA ARG A 172 16.45 -5.72 15.17
C ARG A 172 15.97 -6.07 16.59
N SER A 173 14.84 -6.75 16.69
CA SER A 173 14.26 -7.23 17.94
C SER A 173 13.45 -8.48 17.64
N GLU A 174 13.77 -9.60 18.30
CA GLU A 174 13.10 -10.88 18.06
C GLU A 174 11.61 -10.82 18.41
N THR A 175 11.27 -10.20 19.54
CA THR A 175 9.88 -10.17 20.04
C THR A 175 8.95 -9.32 19.16
N SER A 176 9.39 -8.15 18.71
CA SER A 176 8.57 -7.32 17.81
C SER A 176 8.49 -7.93 16.42
N PHE A 177 9.56 -8.55 15.93
CA PHE A 177 9.57 -9.24 14.66
C PHE A 177 8.60 -10.44 14.65
N ASP A 178 8.57 -11.24 15.69
CA ASP A 178 7.67 -12.39 15.78
C ASP A 178 6.20 -11.99 15.78
N TYR A 179 5.85 -10.90 16.44
CA TYR A 179 4.51 -10.34 16.40
C TYR A 179 4.14 -9.86 14.99
N GLU A 180 5.01 -9.10 14.36
CA GLU A 180 4.80 -8.57 13.01
C GLU A 180 4.74 -9.70 11.98
N TRP A 181 5.65 -10.67 12.08
CA TRP A 181 5.65 -11.84 11.21
C TRP A 181 4.36 -12.64 11.32
N SER A 182 3.86 -12.88 12.54
CA SER A 182 2.61 -13.59 12.75
C SER A 182 1.40 -12.83 12.18
N THR A 183 1.39 -11.51 12.31
CA THR A 183 0.35 -10.63 11.78
C THR A 183 0.40 -10.60 10.24
N LEU A 184 1.59 -10.44 9.67
CA LEU A 184 1.83 -10.47 8.24
C LEU A 184 1.36 -11.82 7.65
N ARG A 185 1.81 -12.94 8.26
CA ARG A 185 1.44 -14.28 7.82
C ARG A 185 -0.07 -14.50 7.86
N LYS A 186 -0.74 -14.08 8.94
CA LYS A 186 -2.20 -14.13 9.06
C LYS A 186 -2.91 -13.36 7.93
N ALA A 187 -2.42 -12.15 7.62
CA ALA A 187 -2.97 -11.35 6.54
C ALA A 187 -2.71 -12.00 5.17
N TYR A 188 -1.54 -12.60 4.96
CA TYR A 188 -1.20 -13.31 3.73
C TYR A 188 -2.03 -14.56 3.55
N ASP A 189 -2.21 -15.38 4.59
CA ASP A 189 -3.04 -16.58 4.53
C ASP A 189 -4.51 -16.27 4.20
N GLN A 190 -4.95 -15.07 4.54
CA GLN A 190 -6.34 -14.66 4.32
C GLN A 190 -6.58 -13.94 2.99
N LYS A 191 -5.75 -12.97 2.61
CA LYS A 191 -6.08 -12.01 1.54
C LYS A 191 -4.86 -11.40 0.85
N ALA A 192 -3.80 -12.18 0.66
CA ALA A 192 -2.60 -11.66 0.02
C ALA A 192 -2.72 -11.56 -1.49
N LEU A 193 -2.15 -10.50 -2.06
CA LEU A 193 -2.09 -10.28 -3.50
C LEU A 193 -0.68 -9.91 -3.94
N ASN A 194 -0.19 -10.53 -5.01
CA ASN A 194 0.98 -10.07 -5.74
C ASN A 194 0.59 -8.89 -6.64
N LEU A 195 1.35 -7.81 -6.54
CA LEU A 195 1.17 -6.60 -7.33
C LEU A 195 2.42 -6.34 -8.16
N GLU A 196 2.23 -6.00 -9.43
CA GLU A 196 3.27 -5.48 -10.31
C GLU A 196 3.12 -3.96 -10.41
N ILE A 197 4.14 -3.21 -10.05
CA ILE A 197 4.17 -1.76 -10.21
C ILE A 197 4.43 -1.46 -11.68
N VAL A 198 3.56 -0.65 -12.30
CA VAL A 198 3.73 -0.20 -13.70
C VAL A 198 4.22 1.24 -13.80
N GLN A 199 3.92 2.05 -12.79
CA GLN A 199 4.32 3.45 -12.70
C GLN A 199 4.28 3.91 -11.25
N THR A 200 5.12 4.90 -10.92
CA THR A 200 5.08 5.63 -9.65
C THR A 200 5.23 7.12 -9.91
N ASP A 201 4.29 7.93 -9.39
CA ASP A 201 4.36 9.38 -9.37
C ASP A 201 4.67 9.84 -7.95
N GLY A 202 5.71 10.66 -7.78
CA GLY A 202 6.15 11.15 -6.49
C GLY A 202 5.84 12.62 -6.27
N TYR A 203 5.45 12.95 -5.03
CA TYR A 203 5.15 14.30 -4.59
C TYR A 203 5.79 14.55 -3.23
N TYR A 204 6.50 15.66 -3.10
CA TYR A 204 7.01 16.12 -1.81
C TYR A 204 5.94 16.91 -1.06
N ASN A 205 5.73 16.54 0.19
CA ASN A 205 4.81 17.25 1.08
C ASN A 205 5.60 18.33 1.82
N ALA A 206 5.50 19.57 1.34
CA ALA A 206 5.93 20.71 2.13
C ALA A 206 4.83 21.02 3.16
N PHE A 207 5.17 21.02 4.45
CA PHE A 207 4.33 21.60 5.48
C PHE A 207 4.76 23.07 5.64
N PRO A 208 4.02 24.04 5.07
CA PRO A 208 4.26 25.43 5.42
C PRO A 208 3.88 25.62 6.90
N HIS A 209 4.79 26.13 7.68
CA HIS A 209 4.48 26.57 9.03
C HIS A 209 3.28 27.53 8.96
N ASN A 210 2.18 27.19 9.63
CA ASN A 210 0.95 27.98 9.81
C ASN A 210 -0.14 27.95 8.73
N THR A 211 -0.12 27.10 7.72
CA THR A 211 -1.27 26.92 6.83
C THR A 211 -1.74 25.48 6.85
N GLN A 212 -3.08 25.27 6.91
CA GLN A 212 -3.70 23.94 6.83
C GLN A 212 -3.60 23.33 5.41
N GLU A 213 -3.02 24.04 4.46
CA GLU A 213 -2.86 23.60 3.08
C GLU A 213 -1.53 22.87 2.91
N VAL A 214 -1.63 21.58 2.60
CA VAL A 214 -0.48 20.77 2.17
C VAL A 214 -0.19 21.08 0.72
N THR A 215 0.91 21.77 0.44
CA THR A 215 1.35 21.98 -0.93
C THR A 215 2.10 20.74 -1.40
N TYR A 216 1.55 20.04 -2.38
CA TYR A 216 2.19 18.90 -3.03
C TYR A 216 3.06 19.39 -4.19
N ASN A 217 4.38 19.27 -4.07
CA ASN A 217 5.30 19.54 -5.16
C ASN A 217 5.59 18.23 -5.90
N TYR A 218 5.27 18.17 -7.17
CA TYR A 218 5.58 17.05 -8.03
C TYR A 218 7.11 16.89 -8.13
N LEU A 219 7.59 15.68 -7.89
CA LEU A 219 9.01 15.32 -7.96
C LEU A 219 9.36 14.70 -9.30
N GLY A 220 8.59 13.72 -9.73
CA GLY A 220 8.83 13.00 -10.98
C GLY A 220 8.00 11.73 -11.07
N THR A 221 8.08 11.09 -12.24
CA THR A 221 7.45 9.81 -12.55
C THR A 221 8.52 8.78 -12.89
N GLN A 222 8.38 7.59 -12.32
CA GLN A 222 9.12 6.42 -12.75
C GLN A 222 8.17 5.41 -13.38
N THR A 223 8.49 4.95 -14.59
CA THR A 223 7.75 3.90 -15.28
C THR A 223 8.56 2.63 -15.35
N MET A 224 7.87 1.49 -15.52
CA MET A 224 8.54 0.23 -15.77
C MET A 224 9.40 0.35 -17.04
N PRO A 225 10.66 -0.13 -17.02
CA PRO A 225 11.46 -0.20 -18.24
C PRO A 225 10.73 -1.00 -19.31
N LYS A 226 10.64 -0.45 -20.52
CA LYS A 226 10.11 -1.23 -21.66
C LYS A 226 11.05 -2.41 -21.87
N LYS A 227 10.50 -3.61 -21.85
CA LYS A 227 11.21 -4.84 -22.20
C LYS A 227 11.59 -4.85 -23.67
#